data_b99e1f2dc78f7c10e76e08526bb1f209
#
_entry.id   b99e1f2dc78f7c10e76e08526bb1f209
#
_cell.length_a   1.000
_cell.length_b   1.000
_cell.length_c   1.000
_cell.angle_alpha   90.00
_cell.angle_beta   90.00
_cell.angle_gamma   90.00
#
_symmetry.space_group_name_H-M   'P 1'
#
loop_
_entity.id
_entity.type
_entity.pdbx_description
1 polymer ?
#
loop_
_entity_poly.entity_id
_entity_poly.type
_entity_poly.pdbx_seq_one_letter_code
_entity_poly.pdbx_strand_id
1 'polypeptide(L)'
;MIHSLRSFLTGLLALLATGTACGQNNDNMNAKALVIFFSHAGENYSVGNLEVGNTKIVADYISEITGASQFEIVAEKDYDMPYMELIKVAQDEAKAGELPAYKGDVDVAPYDVIFIEGP
;
A
#
# COMPACT_ATOMS: atom_id res chain seq x y z
N MET A 1 -21.97 -27.15 -20.37
CA MET A 1 -22.13 -27.11 -19.76
C MET A 1 -22.49 -27.05 -20.02
N ILE A 2 -21.93 -27.28 -20.13
CA ILE A 2 -22.39 -27.27 -19.65
C ILE A 2 -22.54 -27.16 -19.89
N HIS A 3 -22.13 -27.32 -19.32
CA HIS A 3 -22.40 -27.28 -18.91
C HIS A 3 -22.39 -27.56 -19.13
N SER A 4 -22.39 -28.01 -19.38
CA SER A 4 -22.62 -28.29 -18.88
C SER A 4 -22.62 -28.59 -18.82
N LEU A 5 -22.28 -28.66 -18.22
CA LEU A 5 -22.26 -28.90 -17.49
C LEU A 5 -22.29 -29.16 -17.65
N ARG A 6 -22.29 -29.65 -17.74
CA ARG A 6 -22.34 -29.85 -17.16
C ARG A 6 -22.29 -30.09 -16.98
N SER A 7 -22.29 -30.55 -17.61
CA SER A 7 -22.53 -30.67 -16.86
C SER A 7 -22.47 -30.63 -16.64
N PHE A 8 -22.15 -30.59 -15.80
CA PHE A 8 -21.96 -30.47 -15.00
C PHE A 8 -21.67 -30.56 -14.90
N LEU A 9 -21.60 -30.63 -14.77
CA LEU A 9 -21.39 -30.70 -13.99
C LEU A 9 -21.16 -30.67 -13.86
N THR A 10 -21.30 -31.41 -14.36
CA THR A 10 -21.33 -31.33 -13.51
C THR A 10 -21.25 -31.04 -13.12
N GLY A 11 -21.07 -31.23 -13.42
CA GLY A 11 -21.09 -30.95 -12.32
C GLY A 11 -20.87 -30.58 -12.18
N LEU A 12 -20.51 -30.18 -11.60
CA LEU A 12 -20.27 -29.74 -10.83
C LEU A 12 -19.87 -29.34 -10.80
N LEU A 13 -19.72 -29.78 -11.01
CA LEU A 13 -19.68 -29.36 -10.34
C LEU A 13 -19.34 -28.87 -10.24
N ALA A 14 -18.90 -28.85 -10.15
CA ALA A 14 -18.86 -28.28 -9.50
C ALA A 14 -18.64 -27.86 -9.35
N LEU A 15 -18.42 -27.76 -9.26
CA LEU A 15 -18.45 -27.15 -8.60
C LEU A 15 -18.12 -26.72 -8.45
N LEU A 16 -17.89 -26.77 -8.46
CA LEU A 16 -17.78 -26.20 -7.95
C LEU A 16 -17.47 -25.71 -7.82
N ALA A 17 -17.44 -25.65 -7.87
CA ALA A 17 -17.27 -24.89 -7.42
C ALA A 17 -16.93 -24.52 -7.24
N THR A 18 -16.88 -24.39 -7.16
CA THR A 18 -16.58 -23.70 -6.77
C THR A 18 -16.29 -23.15 -6.69
N GLY A 19 -16.30 -22.95 -6.70
CA GLY A 19 -15.91 -22.12 -6.36
C GLY A 19 -15.71 -21.50 -6.56
N THR A 20 -15.69 -21.17 -6.57
CA THR A 20 -15.61 -20.39 -6.52
C THR A 20 -15.49 -19.62 -6.46
N ALA A 21 -16.04 -19.76 -6.46
CA ALA A 21 -15.93 -18.34 -6.07
C ALA A 21 -14.69 -17.67 -6.58
N CYS A 22 -14.08 -18.27 -7.41
CA CYS A 22 -12.74 -17.86 -7.71
C CYS A 22 -12.61 -17.08 -8.99
N GLY A 23 -13.59 -17.16 -9.85
CA GLY A 23 -13.49 -16.52 -11.17
C GLY A 23 -13.23 -15.04 -11.08
N GLN A 24 -13.85 -14.37 -10.15
CA GLN A 24 -13.68 -12.94 -9.99
C GLN A 24 -12.28 -12.54 -9.55
N ASN A 25 -11.53 -13.47 -8.98
CA ASN A 25 -10.17 -13.16 -8.60
C ASN A 25 -9.28 -12.87 -9.81
N ASN A 26 -9.63 -13.42 -10.95
CA ASN A 26 -8.87 -13.18 -12.17
C ASN A 26 -8.94 -11.72 -12.57
N ASP A 27 -10.07 -11.08 -12.38
CA ASP A 27 -10.21 -9.67 -12.70
C ASP A 27 -9.30 -8.82 -11.83
N ASN A 28 -9.22 -9.16 -10.54
CA ASN A 28 -8.37 -8.45 -9.61
C ASN A 28 -6.89 -8.66 -9.93
N MET A 29 -6.53 -9.82 -10.46
CA MET A 29 -5.15 -10.10 -10.80
C MET A 29 -4.66 -9.25 -11.96
N ASN A 30 -5.56 -8.73 -12.78
CA ASN A 30 -5.20 -7.88 -13.91
C ASN A 30 -5.24 -6.40 -13.56
N ALA A 31 -5.72 -6.03 -12.37
CA ALA A 31 -5.78 -4.65 -11.95
C ALA A 31 -4.38 -4.13 -11.68
N LYS A 32 -4.10 -2.90 -12.11
CA LYS A 32 -2.84 -2.24 -11.80
C LYS A 32 -2.98 -1.52 -10.48
N ALA A 33 -2.12 -1.84 -9.53
CA ALA A 33 -2.18 -1.28 -8.20
C ALA A 33 -0.91 -0.49 -7.87
N LEU A 34 -1.07 0.54 -7.07
CA LEU A 34 0.01 1.39 -6.61
C LEU A 34 -0.13 1.59 -5.10
N VAL A 35 0.98 1.47 -4.37
CA VAL A 35 1.04 1.84 -2.95
C VAL A 35 1.77 3.18 -2.86
N ILE A 36 1.09 4.18 -2.34
CA ILE A 36 1.70 5.47 -2.00
C ILE A 36 1.83 5.51 -0.49
N PHE A 37 3.03 5.70 0.01
CA PHE A 37 3.23 5.64 1.45
C PHE A 37 4.29 6.63 1.91
N PHE A 38 4.18 7.02 3.19
CA PHE A 38 5.18 7.79 3.90
C PHE A 38 5.64 6.96 5.09
N SER A 39 6.94 6.73 5.20
CA SER A 39 7.51 5.91 6.27
C SER A 39 8.66 6.66 6.93
N HIS A 40 8.81 6.46 8.23
CA HIS A 40 9.87 7.11 8.99
C HIS A 40 10.80 6.06 9.60
N ALA A 41 12.03 6.04 9.09
CA ALA A 41 13.13 5.33 9.76
C ALA A 41 13.74 6.26 10.81
N GLY A 42 14.61 5.74 11.64
CA GLY A 42 15.19 6.52 12.71
C GLY A 42 14.45 6.33 14.00
N GLU A 43 14.48 7.33 14.85
CA GLU A 43 13.90 7.23 16.19
C GLU A 43 12.38 7.33 16.12
N ASN A 44 11.70 6.29 16.59
CA ASN A 44 10.25 6.17 16.58
C ASN A 44 9.70 6.00 17.98
N TYR A 45 8.45 6.45 18.17
CA TYR A 45 7.81 6.41 19.48
C TYR A 45 7.70 4.98 19.99
N SER A 46 8.20 4.75 21.20
CA SER A 46 8.04 3.50 21.95
C SER A 46 8.75 2.28 21.34
N VAL A 47 9.32 2.37 20.15
CA VAL A 47 10.00 1.23 19.52
C VAL A 47 11.49 1.48 19.28
N GLY A 48 11.95 2.70 19.52
CA GLY A 48 13.36 3.03 19.38
C GLY A 48 13.77 3.36 17.96
N ASN A 49 15.01 3.08 17.65
CA ASN A 49 15.60 3.47 16.37
C ASN A 49 15.43 2.36 15.35
N LEU A 50 14.70 2.64 14.28
CA LEU A 50 14.39 1.67 13.23
C LEU A 50 15.25 1.96 11.99
N GLU A 51 15.85 0.91 11.43
CA GLU A 51 16.54 1.04 10.14
C GLU A 51 15.54 1.21 9.01
N VAL A 52 14.41 0.51 9.11
CA VAL A 52 13.33 0.59 8.12
C VAL A 52 12.05 0.92 8.88
N GLY A 53 11.34 1.95 8.44
CA GLY A 53 10.11 2.32 9.09
C GLY A 53 9.02 1.27 8.90
N ASN A 54 8.13 1.17 9.87
CA ASN A 54 7.09 0.14 9.88
C ASN A 54 6.15 0.25 8.68
N THR A 55 5.84 1.47 8.25
CA THR A 55 4.95 1.67 7.09
C THR A 55 5.58 1.11 5.82
N LYS A 56 6.90 1.24 5.66
CA LYS A 56 7.61 0.66 4.52
C LYS A 56 7.46 -0.86 4.50
N ILE A 57 7.54 -1.49 5.68
CA ILE A 57 7.38 -2.94 5.78
C ILE A 57 5.99 -3.37 5.33
N VAL A 58 4.95 -2.63 5.75
CA VAL A 58 3.57 -2.92 5.34
C VAL A 58 3.41 -2.70 3.84
N ALA A 59 3.98 -1.63 3.29
CA ALA A 59 3.93 -1.37 1.85
C ALA A 59 4.58 -2.51 1.06
N ASP A 60 5.68 -3.06 1.56
CA ASP A 60 6.35 -4.19 0.93
C ASP A 60 5.45 -5.44 0.94
N TYR A 61 4.74 -5.71 2.05
CA TYR A 61 3.80 -6.82 2.10
C TYR A 61 2.66 -6.64 1.09
N ILE A 62 2.11 -5.44 0.98
CA ILE A 62 1.05 -5.19 0.01
C ILE A 62 1.55 -5.44 -1.40
N SER A 63 2.76 -4.97 -1.72
CA SER A 63 3.35 -5.19 -3.04
C SER A 63 3.59 -6.66 -3.32
N GLU A 64 4.04 -7.40 -2.31
CA GLU A 64 4.30 -8.83 -2.45
C GLU A 64 3.02 -9.61 -2.74
N ILE A 65 1.93 -9.24 -2.06
CA ILE A 65 0.65 -9.95 -2.19
C ILE A 65 -0.07 -9.55 -3.49
N THR A 66 0.00 -8.28 -3.89
CA THR A 66 -0.84 -7.74 -4.97
C THR A 66 -0.08 -7.48 -6.27
N GLY A 67 1.25 -7.47 -6.23
CA GLY A 67 2.06 -7.04 -7.38
C GLY A 67 2.07 -5.53 -7.57
N ALA A 68 1.63 -4.76 -6.58
CA ALA A 68 1.54 -3.31 -6.68
C ALA A 68 2.91 -2.65 -6.82
N SER A 69 2.98 -1.60 -7.64
CA SER A 69 4.11 -0.69 -7.65
C SER A 69 4.11 0.16 -6.39
N GLN A 70 5.24 0.77 -6.07
CA GLN A 70 5.34 1.60 -4.87
C GLN A 70 5.82 3.00 -5.24
N PHE A 71 5.30 3.98 -4.52
CA PHE A 71 5.86 5.32 -4.52
C PHE A 71 5.98 5.77 -3.07
N GLU A 72 7.22 5.96 -2.62
CA GLU A 72 7.46 6.46 -1.26
C GLU A 72 7.53 7.98 -1.28
N ILE A 73 6.73 8.61 -0.43
CA ILE A 73 6.79 10.06 -0.23
C ILE A 73 7.97 10.34 0.68
N VAL A 74 9.00 10.96 0.12
CA VAL A 74 10.21 11.33 0.87
C VAL A 74 10.28 12.85 0.92
N ALA A 75 10.26 13.42 2.11
CA ALA A 75 10.34 14.86 2.26
C ALA A 75 11.69 15.38 1.77
N GLU A 76 11.68 16.58 1.18
CA GLU A 76 12.94 17.23 0.81
C GLU A 76 13.67 17.74 2.04
N LYS A 77 12.93 18.11 3.06
CA LYS A 77 13.47 18.59 4.32
C LYS A 77 13.97 17.41 5.14
N ASP A 78 15.07 17.61 5.86
CA ASP A 78 15.63 16.56 6.71
C ASP A 78 14.87 16.51 8.03
N TYR A 79 14.28 15.35 8.32
CA TYR A 79 13.56 15.09 9.57
C TYR A 79 14.28 14.06 10.44
N ASP A 80 15.55 13.79 10.18
CA ASP A 80 16.35 12.88 11.00
C ASP A 80 16.77 13.59 12.28
N MET A 81 15.93 13.52 13.27
CA MET A 81 16.12 14.20 14.55
C MET A 81 15.48 13.38 15.65
N PRO A 82 15.82 13.65 16.94
CA PRO A 82 15.18 12.95 18.06
C PRO A 82 13.66 13.08 18.02
N TYR A 83 12.97 12.04 18.48
CA TYR A 83 11.53 11.93 18.32
C TYR A 83 10.76 13.14 18.86
N MET A 84 11.14 13.62 20.05
CA MET A 84 10.43 14.76 20.65
C MET A 84 10.63 16.05 19.88
N GLU A 85 11.80 16.20 19.27
CA GLU A 85 12.08 17.35 18.41
C GLU A 85 11.27 17.26 17.12
N LEU A 86 11.21 16.07 16.54
CA LEU A 86 10.41 15.83 15.34
C LEU A 86 8.94 16.18 15.58
N ILE A 87 8.39 15.78 16.71
CA ILE A 87 7.00 16.11 17.05
C ILE A 87 6.78 17.61 17.10
N LYS A 88 7.72 18.32 17.72
CA LYS A 88 7.60 19.78 17.82
C LYS A 88 7.60 20.44 16.45
N VAL A 89 8.54 20.02 15.58
CA VAL A 89 8.63 20.54 14.22
C VAL A 89 7.32 20.27 13.46
N ALA A 90 6.82 19.04 13.55
CA ALA A 90 5.58 18.67 12.85
C ALA A 90 4.38 19.49 13.35
N GLN A 91 4.31 19.73 14.66
CA GLN A 91 3.24 20.55 15.22
C GLN A 91 3.33 21.99 14.76
N ASP A 92 4.52 22.53 14.71
CA ASP A 92 4.72 23.92 14.27
C ASP A 92 4.37 24.08 12.79
N GLU A 93 4.76 23.10 11.96
CA GLU A 93 4.41 23.09 10.54
C GLU A 93 2.90 22.99 10.36
N ALA A 94 2.25 22.11 11.10
CA ALA A 94 0.80 21.96 11.02
C ALA A 94 0.07 23.23 11.44
N LYS A 95 0.54 23.91 12.49
CA LYS A 95 -0.05 25.17 12.93
C LYS A 95 0.11 26.27 11.88
N ALA A 96 1.23 26.27 11.19
CA ALA A 96 1.50 27.24 10.14
C ALA A 96 0.80 26.91 8.83
N GLY A 97 0.20 25.71 8.71
CA GLY A 97 -0.44 25.27 7.47
C GLY A 97 0.58 24.90 6.40
N GLU A 98 1.79 24.55 6.80
CA GLU A 98 2.82 24.19 5.85
C GLU A 98 2.56 22.82 5.25
N LEU A 99 2.85 22.70 3.95
CA LEU A 99 2.81 21.43 3.23
C LEU A 99 4.24 21.19 2.72
N PRO A 100 5.04 20.42 3.46
CA PRO A 100 6.44 20.22 3.07
C PRO A 100 6.56 19.59 1.69
N ALA A 101 7.54 20.05 0.93
CA ALA A 101 7.82 19.50 -0.39
C ALA A 101 8.38 18.08 -0.27
N TYR A 102 8.10 17.26 -1.28
CA TYR A 102 8.61 15.90 -1.34
C TYR A 102 9.33 15.66 -2.66
N LYS A 103 10.16 14.61 -2.67
CA LYS A 103 11.02 14.28 -3.82
C LYS A 103 10.26 13.46 -4.84
N GLY A 104 10.45 13.78 -6.13
CA GLY A 104 9.86 13.02 -7.21
C GLY A 104 8.37 13.27 -7.38
N ASP A 105 7.78 12.44 -8.20
CA ASP A 105 6.34 12.51 -8.47
C ASP A 105 5.90 11.17 -9.04
N VAL A 106 4.59 10.94 -9.08
CA VAL A 106 4.04 9.71 -9.64
C VAL A 106 2.75 10.03 -10.38
N ASP A 107 2.64 9.47 -11.59
CA ASP A 107 1.40 9.57 -12.35
C ASP A 107 0.47 8.45 -11.90
N VAL A 108 -0.67 8.81 -11.31
CA VAL A 108 -1.62 7.83 -10.78
C VAL A 108 -2.61 7.34 -11.84
N ALA A 109 -2.66 7.99 -12.99
CA ALA A 109 -3.67 7.69 -14.02
C ALA A 109 -3.66 6.24 -14.52
N PRO A 110 -2.49 5.57 -14.66
CA PRO A 110 -2.48 4.19 -15.16
C PRO A 110 -2.97 3.15 -14.15
N TYR A 111 -3.25 3.53 -12.91
CA TYR A 111 -3.56 2.57 -11.85
C TYR A 111 -5.05 2.49 -11.58
N ASP A 112 -5.52 1.27 -11.32
CA ASP A 112 -6.93 0.98 -11.01
C ASP A 112 -7.20 1.07 -9.51
N VAL A 113 -6.19 0.75 -8.69
CA VAL A 113 -6.31 0.71 -7.23
C VAL A 113 -5.11 1.42 -6.63
N ILE A 114 -5.37 2.29 -5.66
CA ILE A 114 -4.30 3.01 -4.95
C ILE A 114 -4.46 2.75 -3.46
N PHE A 115 -3.42 2.18 -2.84
CA PHE A 115 -3.32 2.05 -1.40
C PHE A 115 -2.56 3.25 -0.87
N ILE A 116 -3.06 3.91 0.16
CA ILE A 116 -2.42 5.06 0.77
C ILE A 116 -2.14 4.73 2.22
N GLU A 117 -0.88 4.85 2.65
CA GLU A 117 -0.47 4.48 3.99
C GLU A 117 0.44 5.54 4.60
N GLY A 118 0.31 5.70 5.91
CA GLY A 118 1.17 6.56 6.70
C GLY A 118 1.29 6.06 8.13
N PRO A 119 2.25 6.59 8.89
CA PRO A 119 2.41 6.21 10.29
C PRO A 119 1.27 6.71 11.16
#